data_840cdfa75c4efeb403ed6e2b7b931bcc
#
_entry.id   840cdfa75c4efeb403ed6e2b7b931bcc
#
_cell.length_a   1.000
_cell.length_b   1.000
_cell.length_c   1.000
_cell.angle_alpha   90.00
_cell.angle_beta   90.00
_cell.angle_gamma   90.00
#
_symmetry.space_group_name_H-M   'P 1'
#
loop_
_entity.id
_entity.type
_entity.pdbx_description
1 polymer ?
#
loop_
_entity_poly.entity_id
_entity_poly.type
_entity_poly.pdbx_seq_one_letter_code
_entity_poly.pdbx_strand_id
1 'polypeptide(L)'
;MPPAAKKASYRFTFGPWNISTGADPFGPPVRKEVAFAAKLREYKKLGFDGVQFHDDDAVPPDQIDSDPQTLMKAAARTKKILDGEGHFCEFVAPRLWEHPKTIDGGYTTNSASER
;
A
#
# COMPACT_ATOMS: atom_id res chain seq x y z
N MET A 1 32.25 -24.73 22.52
CA MET A 1 32.00 -23.95 21.28
C MET A 1 30.77 -23.06 21.51
N PRO A 2 30.82 -21.78 21.23
CA PRO A 2 29.62 -20.97 21.28
C PRO A 2 28.61 -21.48 20.20
N PRO A 3 27.30 -21.46 20.49
CA PRO A 3 26.32 -21.88 19.51
C PRO A 3 26.44 -21.01 18.26
N ALA A 4 26.42 -21.66 17.08
CA ALA A 4 26.45 -20.95 15.80
C ALA A 4 25.32 -19.92 15.76
N ALA A 5 25.68 -18.66 15.51
CA ALA A 5 24.70 -17.60 15.37
C ALA A 5 23.67 -17.99 14.29
N LYS A 6 22.39 -18.01 14.66
CA LYS A 6 21.31 -18.22 13.69
C LYS A 6 21.44 -17.17 12.59
N LYS A 7 21.64 -17.61 11.35
CA LYS A 7 21.66 -16.73 10.18
C LYS A 7 20.35 -15.95 10.16
N ALA A 8 20.42 -14.63 10.26
CA ALA A 8 19.23 -13.80 10.17
C ALA A 8 18.59 -14.02 8.78
N SER A 9 17.31 -14.39 8.75
CA SER A 9 16.56 -14.44 7.51
C SER A 9 15.99 -13.05 7.25
N TYR A 10 16.42 -12.41 6.17
CA TYR A 10 15.83 -11.16 5.75
C TYR A 10 14.46 -11.41 5.10
N ARG A 11 13.52 -10.50 5.33
CA ARG A 11 12.22 -10.47 4.68
C ARG A 11 12.18 -9.24 3.76
N PHE A 12 11.64 -9.42 2.57
CA PHE A 12 11.59 -8.36 1.56
C PHE A 12 10.15 -7.97 1.28
N THR A 13 9.91 -6.67 1.20
CA THR A 13 8.61 -6.09 0.88
C THR A 13 8.70 -5.20 -0.34
N PHE A 14 7.58 -4.99 -1.01
CA PHE A 14 7.52 -4.28 -2.28
C PHE A 14 6.24 -3.44 -2.40
N GLY A 15 6.34 -2.24 -2.96
CA GLY A 15 5.18 -1.38 -3.16
C GLY A 15 4.41 -1.72 -4.44
N PRO A 16 3.07 -1.90 -4.40
CA PRO A 16 2.25 -2.22 -5.57
C PRO A 16 2.36 -1.21 -6.72
N TRP A 17 2.67 0.04 -6.41
CA TRP A 17 2.91 1.09 -7.40
C TRP A 17 4.08 0.81 -8.35
N ASN A 18 5.01 -0.07 -8.00
CA ASN A 18 6.11 -0.46 -8.87
C ASN A 18 5.65 -1.31 -10.07
N ILE A 19 4.47 -1.93 -10.01
CA ILE A 19 3.78 -2.50 -11.18
C ILE A 19 2.62 -1.56 -11.53
N SER A 20 2.96 -0.45 -12.15
CA SER A 20 2.02 0.60 -12.54
C SER A 20 1.68 0.55 -14.02
N THR A 21 0.71 1.35 -14.42
CA THR A 21 0.37 1.59 -15.84
C THR A 21 1.46 2.39 -16.57
N GLY A 22 2.48 2.87 -15.86
CA GLY A 22 3.51 3.76 -16.39
C GLY A 22 3.05 5.20 -16.56
N ALA A 23 1.85 5.54 -16.03
CA ALA A 23 1.46 6.93 -15.87
C ALA A 23 2.34 7.57 -14.79
N ASP A 24 2.78 8.77 -15.06
CA ASP A 24 3.39 9.65 -14.09
C ASP A 24 2.75 11.05 -14.18
N PRO A 25 3.12 12.03 -13.35
CA PRO A 25 2.55 13.37 -13.42
C PRO A 25 2.68 14.05 -14.78
N PHE A 26 3.54 13.55 -15.66
CA PHE A 26 3.89 14.18 -16.93
C PHE A 26 3.47 13.39 -18.16
N GLY A 27 2.88 12.21 -18.01
CA GLY A 27 2.53 11.36 -19.15
C GLY A 27 1.31 10.47 -18.94
N PRO A 28 0.67 10.03 -20.05
CA PRO A 28 -0.45 9.11 -19.97
C PRO A 28 -0.01 7.69 -19.63
N PRO A 29 -0.94 6.80 -19.24
CA PRO A 29 -0.67 5.37 -19.10
C PRO A 29 -0.11 4.76 -20.39
N VAL A 30 0.97 4.01 -20.29
CA VAL A 30 1.65 3.37 -21.43
C VAL A 30 1.46 1.85 -21.46
N ARG A 31 0.83 1.29 -20.44
CA ARG A 31 0.50 -0.14 -20.35
C ARG A 31 -0.82 -0.36 -19.61
N LYS A 32 -1.38 -1.55 -19.78
CA LYS A 32 -2.63 -1.93 -19.10
C LYS A 32 -2.40 -2.09 -17.60
N GLU A 33 -3.42 -1.77 -16.83
CA GLU A 33 -3.44 -2.05 -15.41
C GLU A 33 -3.40 -3.56 -15.13
N VAL A 34 -2.62 -3.95 -14.14
CA VAL A 34 -2.55 -5.32 -13.64
C VAL A 34 -3.39 -5.42 -12.37
N ALA A 35 -4.30 -6.39 -12.32
CA ALA A 35 -5.14 -6.61 -11.14
C ALA A 35 -4.29 -6.89 -9.89
N PHE A 36 -4.69 -6.34 -8.74
CA PHE A 36 -3.93 -6.38 -7.50
C PHE A 36 -3.50 -7.79 -7.09
N ALA A 37 -4.41 -8.78 -7.08
CA ALA A 37 -4.07 -10.17 -6.77
C ALA A 37 -3.04 -10.76 -7.76
N ALA A 38 -3.05 -10.34 -9.03
CA ALA A 38 -2.05 -10.77 -10.00
C ALA A 38 -0.67 -10.17 -9.70
N LYS A 39 -0.61 -8.90 -9.29
CA LYS A 39 0.65 -8.27 -8.81
C LYS A 39 1.22 -9.06 -7.64
N LEU A 40 0.41 -9.42 -6.65
CA LEU A 40 0.85 -10.17 -5.48
C LEU A 40 1.43 -11.55 -5.86
N ARG A 41 0.81 -12.26 -6.79
CA ARG A 41 1.35 -13.53 -7.29
C ARG A 41 2.71 -13.38 -7.94
N GLU A 42 2.92 -12.33 -8.72
CA GLU A 42 4.23 -12.06 -9.31
C GLU A 42 5.27 -11.72 -8.24
N TYR A 43 4.92 -10.92 -7.23
CA TYR A 43 5.81 -10.64 -6.10
C TYR A 43 6.21 -11.92 -5.35
N LYS A 44 5.26 -12.83 -5.14
CA LYS A 44 5.56 -14.12 -4.49
C LYS A 44 6.55 -14.95 -5.28
N LYS A 45 6.41 -15.02 -6.61
CA LYS A 45 7.36 -15.70 -7.50
C LYS A 45 8.76 -15.08 -7.45
N LEU A 46 8.85 -13.77 -7.26
CA LEU A 46 10.12 -13.04 -7.13
C LEU A 46 10.74 -13.16 -5.73
N GLY A 47 10.08 -13.81 -4.78
CA GLY A 47 10.59 -14.03 -3.44
C GLY A 47 10.28 -12.92 -2.43
N PHE A 48 9.32 -12.03 -2.73
CA PHE A 48 8.86 -11.03 -1.77
C PHE A 48 7.90 -11.65 -0.74
N ASP A 49 8.05 -11.23 0.51
CA ASP A 49 7.26 -11.73 1.65
C ASP A 49 6.04 -10.88 1.94
N GLY A 50 6.09 -9.60 1.60
CA GLY A 50 5.02 -8.67 1.91
C GLY A 50 5.01 -7.44 1.02
N VAL A 51 4.11 -6.51 1.37
CA VAL A 51 3.89 -5.26 0.65
C VAL A 51 4.02 -4.06 1.57
N GLN A 52 4.33 -2.93 0.96
CA GLN A 52 4.25 -1.59 1.53
C GLN A 52 3.13 -0.87 0.80
N PHE A 53 2.22 -0.24 1.53
CA PHE A 53 1.06 0.43 0.96
C PHE A 53 1.13 1.95 1.11
N HIS A 54 0.47 2.65 0.20
CA HIS A 54 -0.19 3.91 0.51
C HIS A 54 -1.62 3.65 1.01
N ASP A 55 -2.28 4.66 1.52
CA ASP A 55 -3.65 4.57 2.03
C ASP A 55 -4.65 4.12 0.95
N ASP A 56 -4.49 4.60 -0.29
CA ASP A 56 -5.30 4.23 -1.44
C ASP A 56 -5.02 2.80 -1.99
N ASP A 57 -3.91 2.18 -1.60
CA ASP A 57 -3.70 0.74 -1.82
C ASP A 57 -4.47 -0.10 -0.78
N ALA A 58 -4.60 0.42 0.44
CA ALA A 58 -5.28 -0.28 1.54
C ALA A 58 -6.80 -0.17 1.44
N VAL A 59 -7.30 1.00 1.06
CA VAL A 59 -8.73 1.33 0.89
C VAL A 59 -8.91 2.03 -0.47
N PRO A 60 -9.92 1.64 -1.28
CA PRO A 60 -10.19 2.31 -2.55
C PRO A 60 -10.35 3.83 -2.38
N PRO A 61 -9.82 4.66 -3.29
CA PRO A 61 -9.84 6.13 -3.18
C PRO A 61 -11.26 6.71 -3.02
N ASP A 62 -12.26 6.11 -3.66
CA ASP A 62 -13.67 6.50 -3.57
C ASP A 62 -14.32 6.21 -2.20
N GLN A 63 -13.64 5.46 -1.34
CA GLN A 63 -14.10 5.11 0.00
C GLN A 63 -13.30 5.76 1.13
N ILE A 64 -12.27 6.51 0.81
CA ILE A 64 -11.32 7.03 1.81
C ILE A 64 -11.98 8.03 2.79
N ASP A 65 -12.98 8.78 2.33
CA ASP A 65 -13.76 9.71 3.15
C ASP A 65 -15.06 9.09 3.74
N SER A 66 -15.20 7.77 3.66
CA SER A 66 -16.37 7.06 4.19
C SER A 66 -16.33 6.97 5.72
N ASP A 67 -17.45 6.53 6.30
CA ASP A 67 -17.55 6.24 7.74
C ASP A 67 -16.57 5.12 8.15
N PRO A 68 -16.20 5.07 9.45
CA PRO A 68 -15.22 4.09 9.94
C PRO A 68 -15.58 2.63 9.65
N GLN A 69 -16.87 2.30 9.60
CA GLN A 69 -17.33 0.94 9.36
C GLN A 69 -17.09 0.52 7.90
N THR A 70 -17.34 1.43 6.95
CA THR A 70 -17.06 1.24 5.53
C THR A 70 -15.56 1.11 5.29
N LEU A 71 -14.74 1.97 5.92
CA LEU A 71 -13.28 1.88 5.84
C LEU A 71 -12.76 0.54 6.36
N MET A 72 -13.24 0.09 7.51
CA MET A 72 -12.83 -1.20 8.09
C MET A 72 -13.20 -2.39 7.19
N LYS A 73 -14.36 -2.36 6.56
CA LYS A 73 -14.78 -3.40 5.60
C LYS A 73 -13.88 -3.40 4.35
N ALA A 74 -13.52 -2.24 3.85
CA ALA A 74 -12.63 -2.11 2.70
C ALA A 74 -11.23 -2.65 3.03
N ALA A 75 -10.65 -2.22 4.13
CA ALA A 75 -9.35 -2.70 4.61
C ALA A 75 -9.35 -4.23 4.86
N ALA A 76 -10.44 -4.78 5.42
CA ALA A 76 -10.58 -6.22 5.63
C ALA A 76 -10.62 -7.00 4.30
N ARG A 77 -11.25 -6.46 3.25
CA ARG A 77 -11.21 -7.08 1.90
C ARG A 77 -9.80 -7.13 1.33
N THR A 78 -9.06 -6.02 1.43
CA THR A 78 -7.66 -5.94 0.98
C THR A 78 -6.80 -6.91 1.77
N LYS A 79 -6.95 -6.96 3.10
CA LYS A 79 -6.24 -7.91 3.95
C LYS A 79 -6.52 -9.36 3.55
N LYS A 80 -7.78 -9.71 3.26
CA LYS A 80 -8.15 -11.06 2.81
C LYS A 80 -7.43 -11.45 1.51
N ILE A 81 -7.25 -10.52 0.58
CA ILE A 81 -6.49 -10.77 -0.65
C ILE A 81 -5.02 -11.02 -0.32
N LEU A 82 -4.41 -10.19 0.54
CA LEU A 82 -3.03 -10.37 0.99
C LEU A 82 -2.81 -11.75 1.63
N ASP A 83 -3.66 -12.12 2.58
CA ASP A 83 -3.58 -13.40 3.29
C ASP A 83 -3.74 -14.57 2.30
N GLY A 84 -4.66 -14.46 1.33
CA GLY A 84 -4.88 -15.48 0.30
C GLY A 84 -3.69 -15.70 -0.63
N GLU A 85 -2.90 -14.67 -0.89
CA GLU A 85 -1.69 -14.73 -1.73
C GLU A 85 -0.41 -14.90 -0.87
N GLY A 86 -0.52 -15.05 0.45
CA GLY A 86 0.58 -15.31 1.36
C GLY A 86 1.51 -14.12 1.60
N HIS A 87 0.98 -12.92 1.60
CA HIS A 87 1.70 -11.69 1.90
C HIS A 87 1.24 -11.03 3.20
N PHE A 88 2.13 -10.25 3.81
CA PHE A 88 1.76 -9.33 4.89
C PHE A 88 1.93 -7.89 4.42
N CYS A 89 1.22 -6.95 5.06
CA CYS A 89 1.45 -5.53 4.90
C CYS A 89 2.45 -5.07 5.97
N GLU A 90 3.56 -4.47 5.56
CA GLU A 90 4.59 -3.97 6.46
C GLU A 90 4.18 -2.63 7.07
N PHE A 91 3.72 -1.71 6.24
CA PHE A 91 3.18 -0.42 6.66
C PHE A 91 2.21 0.16 5.63
N VAL A 92 1.49 1.18 6.04
CA VAL A 92 0.68 2.04 5.18
C VAL A 92 1.15 3.48 5.36
N ALA A 93 1.61 4.11 4.29
CA ALA A 93 2.03 5.50 4.27
C ALA A 93 0.91 6.37 3.70
N PRO A 94 0.43 7.40 4.40
CA PRO A 94 -0.63 8.26 3.88
C PRO A 94 -0.10 9.15 2.75
N ARG A 95 -0.89 9.30 1.70
CA ARG A 95 -0.64 10.24 0.58
C ARG A 95 -1.11 11.64 0.92
N LEU A 96 -0.43 12.31 1.82
CA LEU A 96 -0.83 13.63 2.29
C LEU A 96 -0.86 14.70 1.19
N TRP A 97 -0.14 14.48 0.10
CA TRP A 97 -0.03 15.43 -1.03
C TRP A 97 -1.17 15.36 -2.06
N GLU A 98 -2.03 14.36 -2.02
CA GLU A 98 -3.11 14.19 -3.00
C GLU A 98 -4.49 14.55 -2.45
N HIS A 99 -4.73 14.35 -1.17
CA HIS A 99 -6.04 14.59 -0.57
C HIS A 99 -6.29 16.08 -0.29
N PRO A 100 -7.45 16.65 -0.69
CA PRO A 100 -7.73 18.08 -0.51
C PRO A 100 -7.57 18.60 0.92
N LYS A 101 -7.84 17.78 1.93
CA LYS A 101 -7.69 18.16 3.34
C LYS A 101 -6.24 18.19 3.83
N THR A 102 -5.33 17.55 3.12
CA THR A 102 -3.93 17.38 3.59
C THR A 102 -2.90 17.96 2.65
N ILE A 103 -3.30 18.34 1.43
CA ILE A 103 -2.38 18.83 0.38
C ILE A 103 -1.61 20.08 0.82
N ASP A 104 -2.19 20.89 1.72
CA ASP A 104 -1.56 22.07 2.31
C ASP A 104 -0.84 21.73 3.64
N GLY A 105 -0.43 20.48 3.82
CA GLY A 105 0.42 20.08 4.93
C GLY A 105 -0.31 19.48 6.12
N GLY A 106 -0.97 18.39 6.01
CA GLY A 106 -1.55 17.54 7.06
C GLY A 106 -1.45 18.07 8.52
N TYR A 107 -0.49 17.60 9.28
CA TYR A 107 -0.25 18.05 10.67
C TYR A 107 0.34 19.47 10.80
N THR A 108 0.82 20.05 9.71
CA THR A 108 1.42 21.39 9.66
C THR A 108 0.50 22.45 9.07
N THR A 109 -0.73 22.05 8.69
CA THR A 109 -1.73 22.99 8.16
C THR A 109 -2.06 24.10 9.18
N ASN A 110 -2.39 25.29 8.69
CA ASN A 110 -2.84 26.42 9.51
C ASN A 110 -4.27 26.19 10.06
N SER A 111 -5.04 25.29 9.50
CA SER A 111 -6.37 24.92 9.97
C SER A 111 -6.30 24.03 11.21
N ALA A 112 -6.75 24.54 12.35
CA ALA A 112 -6.78 23.79 13.61
C ALA A 112 -7.71 22.57 13.57
N SER A 113 -8.75 22.59 12.74
CA SER A 113 -9.70 21.49 12.57
C SER A 113 -9.17 20.35 11.70
N GLU A 114 -8.12 20.60 10.93
CA GLU A 114 -7.48 19.62 10.04
C GLU A 114 -6.24 18.98 10.66
N ARG A 115 -5.69 19.61 11.72
CA ARG A 115 -4.61 19.05 12.53
C ARG A 115 -5.13 18.03 13.54
#